data_f10cea7a3e9181763494e51cf7e59347
#
_entry.id   f10cea7a3e9181763494e51cf7e59347
#
_cell.length_a   1.000
_cell.length_b   1.000
_cell.length_c   1.000
_cell.angle_alpha   90.00
_cell.angle_beta   90.00
_cell.angle_gamma   90.00
#
_symmetry.space_group_name_H-M   'P 1'
#
loop_
_entity.id
_entity.type
_entity.pdbx_description
1 polymer ?
#
loop_
_entity_poly.entity_id
_entity_poly.type
_entity_poly.pdbx_seq_one_letter_code
_entity_poly.pdbx_strand_id
1 'polypeptide(L)'
;YGLRQLALELDKQVACLHQPLTVTAHGETVKLGLMLCEDGWTENYFLDVPQLLAQHGAELLCNISCSPFSINKNSKRHRLFGSAAQKAGIPLIYCNNVGIQNNGKNIFTFDGCSCVYGSDGWLLTDAPMYAEATLCASWDSKAKAIDTSDITSDPRSEIDEVYHSLRYGCQRFLEQAGIGKMTIGLSGGIDSAVTAALFVDILGPDNVLLV
;
A
#
# COMPACT_ATOMS: atom_id res chain seq x y z
N TYR A 1 35.55 -8.28 -21.71
CA TYR A 1 36.17 -7.94 -20.41
C TYR A 1 35.40 -6.83 -19.71
N GLY A 2 34.97 -5.76 -20.40
CA GLY A 2 34.30 -4.60 -19.77
C GLY A 2 32.92 -4.88 -19.18
N LEU A 3 32.08 -5.67 -19.84
CA LEU A 3 30.71 -5.97 -19.34
C LEU A 3 30.72 -6.80 -18.04
N ARG A 4 31.68 -7.73 -17.92
CA ARG A 4 31.83 -8.55 -16.70
C ARG A 4 32.34 -7.72 -15.53
N GLN A 5 33.27 -6.79 -15.79
CA GLN A 5 33.73 -5.85 -14.77
C GLN A 5 32.62 -4.91 -14.31
N LEU A 6 31.85 -4.37 -15.26
CA LEU A 6 30.70 -3.50 -14.96
C LEU A 6 29.63 -4.24 -14.16
N ALA A 7 29.33 -5.50 -14.50
CA ALA A 7 28.40 -6.32 -13.72
C ALA A 7 28.86 -6.52 -12.27
N LEU A 8 30.16 -6.82 -12.06
CA LEU A 8 30.73 -6.99 -10.73
C LEU A 8 30.73 -5.68 -9.91
N GLU A 9 30.89 -4.54 -10.55
CA GLU A 9 30.79 -3.25 -9.88
C GLU A 9 29.35 -2.87 -9.54
N LEU A 10 28.40 -3.15 -10.44
CA LEU A 10 26.98 -3.00 -10.16
C LEU A 10 26.52 -3.90 -9.01
N ASP A 11 26.96 -5.16 -8.98
CA ASP A 11 26.65 -6.07 -7.88
C ASP A 11 27.17 -5.56 -6.54
N LYS A 12 28.38 -4.98 -6.50
CA LYS A 12 28.92 -4.35 -5.29
C LYS A 12 28.13 -3.11 -4.86
N GLN A 13 27.72 -2.27 -5.82
CA GLN A 13 26.91 -1.08 -5.52
C GLN A 13 25.53 -1.48 -5.01
N VAL A 14 24.89 -2.47 -5.64
CA VAL A 14 23.62 -3.02 -5.19
C VAL A 14 23.73 -3.56 -3.76
N ALA A 15 24.78 -4.34 -3.46
CA ALA A 15 25.04 -4.84 -2.12
C ALA A 15 25.25 -3.73 -1.09
N CYS A 16 25.93 -2.63 -1.46
CA CYS A 16 26.09 -1.47 -0.59
C CYS A 16 24.80 -0.71 -0.31
N LEU A 17 23.92 -0.59 -1.29
CA LEU A 17 22.67 0.16 -1.19
C LEU A 17 21.59 -0.59 -0.39
N HIS A 18 21.64 -1.92 -0.35
CA HIS A 18 20.65 -2.77 0.31
C HIS A 18 21.16 -3.33 1.64
N GLN A 19 21.75 -2.47 2.48
CA GLN A 19 22.16 -2.83 3.83
C GLN A 19 21.04 -2.54 4.83
N PRO A 20 20.75 -3.47 5.77
CA PRO A 20 19.81 -3.21 6.84
C PRO A 20 20.24 -2.07 7.76
N LEU A 21 19.29 -1.26 8.17
CA LEU A 21 19.48 -0.22 9.17
C LEU A 21 19.39 -0.81 10.57
N THR A 22 20.41 -0.62 11.38
CA THR A 22 20.38 -1.01 12.79
C THR A 22 19.66 0.05 13.62
N VAL A 23 18.58 -0.34 14.29
CA VAL A 23 17.80 0.53 15.19
C VAL A 23 17.85 -0.04 16.58
N THR A 24 18.14 0.82 17.57
CA THR A 24 18.13 0.47 18.99
C THR A 24 17.06 1.27 19.71
N ALA A 25 16.16 0.60 20.40
CA ALA A 25 15.10 1.22 21.20
C ALA A 25 14.90 0.39 22.49
N HIS A 26 14.72 1.06 23.61
CA HIS A 26 14.50 0.42 24.92
C HIS A 26 15.54 -0.64 25.32
N GLY A 27 16.79 -0.50 24.84
CA GLY A 27 17.87 -1.45 25.11
C GLY A 27 17.87 -2.68 24.19
N GLU A 28 16.94 -2.79 23.28
CA GLU A 28 16.84 -3.83 22.26
C GLU A 28 17.28 -3.31 20.89
N THR A 29 17.84 -4.18 20.08
CA THR A 29 18.33 -3.82 18.73
C THR A 29 17.66 -4.69 17.68
N VAL A 30 17.22 -4.07 16.58
CA VAL A 30 16.65 -4.75 15.41
C VAL A 30 17.33 -4.24 14.14
N LYS A 31 17.54 -5.12 13.18
CA LYS A 31 18.03 -4.78 11.85
C LYS A 31 16.87 -4.68 10.87
N LEU A 32 16.54 -3.47 10.46
CA LEU A 32 15.44 -3.17 9.53
C LEU A 32 15.92 -3.19 8.09
N GLY A 33 15.30 -4.03 7.26
CA GLY A 33 15.43 -3.99 5.81
C GLY A 33 14.43 -2.99 5.24
N LEU A 34 14.90 -1.79 4.88
CA LEU A 34 14.04 -0.72 4.35
C LEU A 34 13.90 -0.82 2.84
N MET A 35 12.67 -0.70 2.37
CA MET A 35 12.30 -0.71 0.95
C MET A 35 11.38 0.47 0.63
N LEU A 36 11.50 1.00 -0.56
CA LEU A 36 10.65 2.07 -1.06
C LEU A 36 9.76 1.56 -2.19
N CYS A 37 8.46 1.57 -1.93
CA CYS A 37 7.39 1.31 -2.90
C CYS A 37 7.68 0.13 -3.84
N GLU A 38 8.27 0.42 -5.01
CA GLU A 38 8.53 -0.54 -6.09
C GLU A 38 9.52 -1.65 -5.70
N ASP A 39 10.42 -1.41 -4.75
CA ASP A 39 11.39 -2.42 -4.27
C ASP A 39 10.73 -3.72 -3.76
N GLY A 40 9.50 -3.62 -3.28
CA GLY A 40 8.72 -4.77 -2.81
C GLY A 40 7.96 -5.53 -3.92
N TRP A 41 7.85 -4.97 -5.15
CA TRP A 41 7.09 -5.55 -6.26
C TRP A 41 8.00 -6.38 -7.18
N THR A 42 8.48 -7.51 -6.70
CA THR A 42 9.60 -8.26 -7.30
C THR A 42 9.26 -9.09 -8.54
N GLU A 43 7.97 -9.27 -8.92
CA GLU A 43 7.56 -10.21 -9.99
C GLU A 43 8.21 -9.97 -11.36
N ASN A 44 8.56 -8.73 -11.68
CA ASN A 44 9.06 -8.34 -13.01
C ASN A 44 10.52 -7.85 -12.99
N TYR A 45 11.21 -8.05 -11.86
CA TYR A 45 12.57 -7.55 -11.69
C TYR A 45 13.57 -8.69 -11.49
N PHE A 46 14.81 -8.46 -11.94
CA PHE A 46 15.91 -9.40 -11.71
C PHE A 46 16.39 -9.41 -10.25
N LEU A 47 16.11 -8.32 -9.52
CA LEU A 47 16.53 -8.15 -8.16
C LEU A 47 15.36 -8.42 -7.22
N ASP A 48 15.55 -9.36 -6.31
CA ASP A 48 14.62 -9.63 -5.20
C ASP A 48 15.13 -8.90 -3.96
N VAL A 49 14.72 -7.62 -3.83
CA VAL A 49 15.18 -6.73 -2.75
C VAL A 49 14.84 -7.26 -1.36
N PRO A 50 13.60 -7.76 -1.08
CA PRO A 50 13.28 -8.40 0.19
C PRO A 50 14.26 -9.50 0.57
N GLN A 51 14.57 -10.40 -0.37
CA GLN A 51 15.45 -11.53 -0.13
C GLN A 51 16.91 -11.09 0.04
N LEU A 52 17.34 -10.09 -0.73
CA LEU A 52 18.69 -9.52 -0.60
C LEU A 52 18.90 -8.88 0.78
N LEU A 53 17.94 -8.10 1.27
CA LEU A 53 17.97 -7.50 2.60
C LEU A 53 18.03 -8.57 3.71
N ALA A 54 17.25 -9.65 3.57
CA ALA A 54 17.30 -10.78 4.50
C ALA A 54 18.67 -11.47 4.49
N GLN A 55 19.26 -11.69 3.31
CA GLN A 55 20.62 -12.26 3.16
C GLN A 55 21.70 -11.36 3.79
N HIS A 56 21.50 -10.05 3.79
CA HIS A 56 22.38 -9.08 4.48
C HIS A 56 22.08 -8.94 5.97
N GLY A 57 21.19 -9.77 6.51
CA GLY A 57 20.92 -9.88 7.93
C GLY A 57 19.81 -9.00 8.46
N ALA A 58 18.90 -8.53 7.60
CA ALA A 58 17.65 -7.92 8.08
C ALA A 58 16.87 -8.92 8.94
N GLU A 59 16.21 -8.43 9.97
CA GLU A 59 15.38 -9.21 10.90
C GLU A 59 13.89 -8.85 10.73
N LEU A 60 13.60 -7.69 10.16
CA LEU A 60 12.28 -7.18 9.86
C LEU A 60 12.34 -6.36 8.58
N LEU A 61 11.45 -6.62 7.63
CA LEU A 61 11.30 -5.83 6.41
C LEU A 61 10.26 -4.73 6.61
N CYS A 62 10.58 -3.53 6.10
CA CYS A 62 9.66 -2.39 6.06
C CYS A 62 9.59 -1.84 4.64
N ASN A 63 8.40 -1.85 4.03
CA ASN A 63 8.15 -1.20 2.75
C ASN A 63 7.32 0.07 2.95
N ILE A 64 7.88 1.22 2.58
CA ILE A 64 7.21 2.52 2.64
C ILE A 64 6.73 2.87 1.24
N SER A 65 5.42 2.99 1.07
CA SER A 65 4.79 3.10 -0.25
C SER A 65 3.90 4.33 -0.40
N CYS A 66 3.85 4.83 -1.61
CA CYS A 66 2.83 5.70 -2.13
C CYS A 66 2.23 5.03 -3.38
N SER A 67 1.54 3.91 -3.16
CA SER A 67 1.06 3.00 -4.20
C SER A 67 -0.41 3.29 -4.49
N PRO A 68 -0.74 3.84 -5.69
CA PRO A 68 -2.12 4.20 -6.00
C PRO A 68 -3.01 2.97 -6.16
N PHE A 69 -4.30 3.18 -5.93
CA PHE A 69 -5.31 2.15 -6.16
C PHE A 69 -5.34 1.71 -7.64
N SER A 70 -5.53 0.44 -7.84
CA SER A 70 -6.02 -0.15 -9.09
C SER A 70 -6.80 -1.42 -8.74
N ILE A 71 -7.70 -1.82 -9.63
CA ILE A 71 -8.55 -3.01 -9.45
C ILE A 71 -7.69 -4.23 -9.15
N ASN A 72 -8.10 -5.03 -8.16
CA ASN A 72 -7.40 -6.23 -7.68
C ASN A 72 -5.99 -6.02 -7.12
N LYS A 73 -5.57 -4.75 -6.92
CA LYS A 73 -4.21 -4.48 -6.44
C LYS A 73 -4.00 -4.91 -4.99
N ASN A 74 -5.03 -4.82 -4.16
CA ASN A 74 -4.91 -5.24 -2.76
C ASN A 74 -4.69 -6.74 -2.64
N SER A 75 -5.46 -7.54 -3.38
CA SER A 75 -5.25 -9.00 -3.45
C SER A 75 -3.87 -9.36 -4.01
N LYS A 76 -3.41 -8.63 -5.03
CA LYS A 76 -2.05 -8.78 -5.57
C LYS A 76 -0.99 -8.41 -4.52
N ARG A 77 -1.20 -7.34 -3.76
CA ARG A 77 -0.33 -6.89 -2.66
C ARG A 77 -0.17 -8.00 -1.62
N HIS A 78 -1.28 -8.53 -1.10
CA HIS A 78 -1.23 -9.60 -0.11
C HIS A 78 -0.47 -10.83 -0.61
N ARG A 79 -0.71 -11.25 -1.85
CA ARG A 79 0.00 -12.37 -2.45
C ARG A 79 1.51 -12.12 -2.56
N LEU A 80 1.91 -10.94 -3.02
CA LEU A 80 3.32 -10.63 -3.27
C LEU A 80 4.11 -10.40 -1.98
N PHE A 81 3.61 -9.55 -1.10
CA PHE A 81 4.31 -9.22 0.15
C PHE A 81 4.28 -10.38 1.15
N GLY A 82 3.18 -11.14 1.21
CA GLY A 82 3.15 -12.39 1.97
C GLY A 82 4.18 -13.40 1.45
N SER A 83 4.24 -13.61 0.13
CA SER A 83 5.27 -14.47 -0.48
C SER A 83 6.69 -13.95 -0.23
N ALA A 84 6.90 -12.63 -0.25
CA ALA A 84 8.21 -12.03 0.04
C ALA A 84 8.63 -12.29 1.50
N ALA A 85 7.75 -12.07 2.47
CA ALA A 85 8.01 -12.38 3.88
C ALA A 85 8.33 -13.86 4.08
N GLN A 86 7.54 -14.78 3.48
CA GLN A 86 7.76 -16.20 3.57
C GLN A 86 9.10 -16.64 2.96
N LYS A 87 9.45 -16.14 1.76
CA LYS A 87 10.73 -16.45 1.12
C LYS A 87 11.92 -15.93 1.90
N ALA A 88 11.80 -14.72 2.43
CA ALA A 88 12.84 -14.10 3.26
C ALA A 88 12.94 -14.77 4.65
N GLY A 89 11.89 -15.44 5.12
CA GLY A 89 11.81 -16.06 6.43
C GLY A 89 11.76 -15.08 7.59
N ILE A 90 11.40 -13.81 7.31
CA ILE A 90 11.31 -12.73 8.30
C ILE A 90 10.02 -11.92 8.10
N PRO A 91 9.45 -11.30 9.15
CA PRO A 91 8.23 -10.52 9.05
C PRO A 91 8.39 -9.30 8.14
N LEU A 92 7.25 -8.83 7.60
CA LEU A 92 7.21 -7.67 6.71
C LEU A 92 6.09 -6.71 7.13
N ILE A 93 6.45 -5.44 7.27
CA ILE A 93 5.52 -4.33 7.46
C ILE A 93 5.40 -3.57 6.12
N TYR A 94 4.17 -3.39 5.65
CA TYR A 94 3.85 -2.57 4.49
C TYR A 94 3.08 -1.34 4.94
N CYS A 95 3.66 -0.14 4.74
CA CYS A 95 3.02 1.14 5.01
C CYS A 95 2.67 1.84 3.70
N ASN A 96 1.40 2.15 3.49
CA ASN A 96 0.95 2.83 2.29
C ASN A 96 0.27 4.16 2.60
N ASN A 97 0.33 5.07 1.64
CA ASN A 97 -0.33 6.36 1.69
C ASN A 97 -1.86 6.23 1.62
N VAL A 98 -2.58 7.15 2.25
CA VAL A 98 -4.02 7.39 2.09
C VAL A 98 -4.22 8.78 1.55
N GLY A 99 -5.06 8.96 0.55
CA GLY A 99 -5.34 10.29 0.02
C GLY A 99 -5.63 10.30 -1.48
N ILE A 100 -5.55 11.49 -2.04
CA ILE A 100 -5.58 11.70 -3.48
C ILE A 100 -4.40 12.55 -3.94
N GLN A 101 -3.98 12.32 -5.17
CA GLN A 101 -3.00 13.17 -5.84
C GLN A 101 -3.53 13.57 -7.21
N ASN A 102 -3.60 14.88 -7.44
CA ASN A 102 -3.96 15.45 -8.74
C ASN A 102 -2.69 15.88 -9.47
N ASN A 103 -2.44 15.31 -10.65
CA ASN A 103 -1.31 15.69 -11.50
C ASN A 103 -1.72 16.62 -12.68
N GLY A 104 -2.93 17.19 -12.62
CA GLY A 104 -3.50 18.04 -13.64
C GLY A 104 -4.21 17.30 -14.79
N LYS A 105 -3.96 16.02 -14.97
CA LYS A 105 -4.63 15.17 -15.98
C LYS A 105 -5.47 14.07 -15.33
N ASN A 106 -4.96 13.48 -14.26
CA ASN A 106 -5.60 12.39 -13.55
C ASN A 106 -5.58 12.64 -12.05
N ILE A 107 -6.57 12.11 -11.35
CA ILE A 107 -6.62 12.04 -9.91
C ILE A 107 -6.32 10.58 -9.54
N PHE A 108 -5.22 10.37 -8.83
CA PHE A 108 -4.90 9.08 -8.24
C PHE A 108 -5.48 9.01 -6.85
N THR A 109 -6.12 7.89 -6.52
CA THR A 109 -6.51 7.56 -5.15
C THR A 109 -5.48 6.61 -4.54
N PHE A 110 -5.17 6.80 -3.27
CA PHE A 110 -4.30 5.92 -2.49
C PHE A 110 -5.15 5.26 -1.42
N ASP A 111 -5.23 3.96 -1.51
CA ASP A 111 -6.16 3.13 -0.74
C ASP A 111 -5.72 2.87 0.71
N GLY A 112 -4.46 3.17 1.05
CA GLY A 112 -3.90 2.80 2.35
C GLY A 112 -3.68 1.30 2.43
N CYS A 113 -4.52 0.59 3.18
CA CYS A 113 -4.41 -0.85 3.40
C CYS A 113 -2.99 -1.24 3.84
N SER A 114 -2.41 -0.46 4.76
CA SER A 114 -1.15 -0.81 5.40
C SER A 114 -1.33 -2.10 6.18
N CYS A 115 -0.33 -2.97 6.17
CA CYS A 115 -0.50 -4.30 6.73
C CYS A 115 0.81 -4.90 7.26
N VAL A 116 0.69 -5.97 8.04
CA VAL A 116 1.79 -6.71 8.63
C VAL A 116 1.66 -8.18 8.26
N TYR A 117 2.77 -8.78 7.84
CA TYR A 117 2.88 -10.20 7.53
C TYR A 117 3.85 -10.87 8.49
N GLY A 118 3.49 -12.07 8.93
CA GLY A 118 4.40 -12.95 9.66
C GLY A 118 5.52 -13.51 8.75
N SER A 119 6.54 -14.09 9.36
CA SER A 119 7.64 -14.76 8.64
C SER A 119 7.19 -15.97 7.81
N ASP A 120 6.01 -16.50 8.09
CA ASP A 120 5.33 -17.55 7.32
C ASP A 120 4.52 -17.03 6.12
N GLY A 121 4.45 -15.70 5.98
CA GLY A 121 3.73 -15.01 4.91
C GLY A 121 2.24 -14.75 5.18
N TRP A 122 1.72 -15.18 6.34
CA TRP A 122 0.34 -14.91 6.69
C TRP A 122 0.14 -13.43 7.05
N LEU A 123 -1.00 -12.90 6.61
CA LEU A 123 -1.45 -11.57 7.01
C LEU A 123 -1.83 -11.61 8.50
N LEU A 124 -1.18 -10.78 9.30
CA LEU A 124 -1.45 -10.67 10.74
C LEU A 124 -2.47 -9.57 11.04
N THR A 125 -2.35 -8.43 10.37
CA THR A 125 -3.28 -7.30 10.49
C THR A 125 -3.19 -6.41 9.25
N ASP A 126 -4.28 -5.70 8.97
CA ASP A 126 -4.34 -4.67 7.93
C ASP A 126 -5.16 -3.46 8.38
N ALA A 127 -4.84 -2.30 7.82
CA ALA A 127 -5.56 -1.06 8.04
C ALA A 127 -6.77 -0.97 7.10
N PRO A 128 -7.84 -0.26 7.51
CA PRO A 128 -9.01 -0.05 6.68
C PRO A 128 -8.66 0.73 5.41
N MET A 129 -9.38 0.43 4.33
CA MET A 129 -9.26 1.13 3.05
C MET A 129 -9.76 2.57 3.18
N TYR A 130 -9.01 3.52 2.60
CA TYR A 130 -9.33 4.96 2.55
C TYR A 130 -9.50 5.65 3.91
N ALA A 131 -8.94 5.09 4.98
CA ALA A 131 -8.89 5.70 6.29
C ALA A 131 -7.46 5.75 6.82
N GLU A 132 -7.10 6.86 7.46
CA GLU A 132 -5.87 6.94 8.24
C GLU A 132 -5.98 6.04 9.46
N ALA A 133 -4.97 5.23 9.71
CA ALA A 133 -4.94 4.31 10.83
C ALA A 133 -3.54 4.16 11.40
N THR A 134 -3.47 3.82 12.67
CA THR A 134 -2.24 3.39 13.34
C THR A 134 -2.39 1.93 13.72
N LEU A 135 -1.55 1.08 13.14
CA LEU A 135 -1.44 -0.32 13.54
C LEU A 135 -0.33 -0.46 14.56
N CYS A 136 -0.60 -1.16 15.65
CA CYS A 136 0.39 -1.47 16.67
C CYS A 136 0.79 -2.94 16.57
N ALA A 137 2.10 -3.19 16.57
CA ALA A 137 2.67 -4.53 16.57
C ALA A 137 3.80 -4.61 17.58
N SER A 138 3.93 -5.74 18.24
CA SER A 138 5.00 -6.02 19.20
C SER A 138 6.10 -6.82 18.51
N TRP A 139 7.35 -6.42 18.74
CA TRP A 139 8.53 -7.14 18.26
C TRP A 139 9.16 -7.94 19.39
N ASP A 140 9.34 -9.25 19.18
CA ASP A 140 10.13 -10.11 20.04
C ASP A 140 11.54 -10.28 19.45
N SER A 141 12.53 -9.64 20.05
CA SER A 141 13.93 -9.67 19.58
C SER A 141 14.57 -11.08 19.69
N LYS A 142 14.10 -11.93 20.61
CA LYS A 142 14.63 -13.30 20.81
C LYS A 142 14.01 -14.27 19.81
N ALA A 143 12.70 -14.21 19.65
CA ALA A 143 11.98 -15.02 18.68
C ALA A 143 12.11 -14.52 17.24
N LYS A 144 12.53 -13.26 17.05
CA LYS A 144 12.54 -12.54 15.77
C LYS A 144 11.18 -12.59 15.09
N ALA A 145 10.16 -12.39 15.89
CA ALA A 145 8.76 -12.49 15.49
C ALA A 145 8.02 -11.18 15.79
N ILE A 146 6.97 -10.96 15.02
CA ILE A 146 6.05 -9.86 15.22
C ILE A 146 4.68 -10.42 15.61
N ASP A 147 4.02 -9.77 16.56
CA ASP A 147 2.68 -10.11 17.01
C ASP A 147 1.78 -8.88 17.00
N THR A 148 0.51 -9.07 16.69
CA THR A 148 -0.51 -8.01 16.65
C THR A 148 -1.76 -8.46 17.38
N SER A 149 -2.37 -7.54 18.12
CA SER A 149 -3.65 -7.79 18.81
C SER A 149 -4.86 -7.61 17.90
N ASP A 150 -4.71 -6.94 16.77
CA ASP A 150 -5.81 -6.50 15.92
C ASP A 150 -5.82 -7.29 14.61
N ILE A 151 -6.75 -8.21 14.48
CA ILE A 151 -7.02 -8.89 13.21
C ILE A 151 -8.15 -8.15 12.52
N THR A 152 -7.85 -7.42 11.47
CA THR A 152 -8.86 -6.81 10.61
C THR A 152 -8.61 -7.29 9.19
N SER A 153 -9.51 -8.10 8.66
CA SER A 153 -9.63 -8.29 7.23
C SER A 153 -11.08 -7.99 6.85
N ASP A 154 -11.27 -7.07 5.96
CA ASP A 154 -12.58 -6.72 5.39
C ASP A 154 -12.61 -7.23 3.94
N PRO A 155 -13.11 -8.46 3.70
CA PRO A 155 -13.18 -9.00 2.36
C PRO A 155 -14.22 -8.21 1.56
N ARG A 156 -13.77 -7.48 0.55
CA ARG A 156 -14.62 -6.71 -0.36
C ARG A 156 -14.68 -7.38 -1.72
N SER A 157 -15.82 -7.22 -2.39
CA SER A 157 -15.92 -7.57 -3.80
C SER A 157 -15.18 -6.53 -4.66
N GLU A 158 -14.78 -6.93 -5.86
CA GLU A 158 -14.13 -6.03 -6.83
C GLU A 158 -14.96 -4.77 -7.10
N ILE A 159 -16.29 -4.91 -7.19
CA ILE A 159 -17.18 -3.77 -7.44
C ILE A 159 -17.25 -2.83 -6.22
N ASP A 160 -17.17 -3.35 -4.99
CA ASP A 160 -17.12 -2.53 -3.78
C ASP A 160 -15.82 -1.73 -3.73
N GLU A 161 -14.67 -2.36 -4.07
CA GLU A 161 -13.39 -1.65 -4.16
C GLU A 161 -13.45 -0.49 -5.17
N VAL A 162 -14.02 -0.73 -6.34
CA VAL A 162 -14.19 0.31 -7.38
C VAL A 162 -15.10 1.43 -6.89
N TYR A 163 -16.26 1.08 -6.31
CA TYR A 163 -17.20 2.06 -5.78
C TYR A 163 -16.56 2.94 -4.68
N HIS A 164 -15.89 2.33 -3.71
CA HIS A 164 -15.23 3.05 -2.64
C HIS A 164 -14.08 3.94 -3.15
N SER A 165 -13.34 3.50 -4.16
CA SER A 165 -12.29 4.30 -4.79
C SER A 165 -12.86 5.54 -5.49
N LEU A 166 -13.92 5.36 -6.27
CA LEU A 166 -14.60 6.48 -6.96
C LEU A 166 -15.19 7.46 -5.96
N ARG A 167 -15.92 6.94 -4.97
CA ARG A 167 -16.54 7.75 -3.93
C ARG A 167 -15.52 8.58 -3.16
N TYR A 168 -14.46 7.93 -2.67
CA TYR A 168 -13.39 8.60 -1.94
C TYR A 168 -12.66 9.64 -2.81
N GLY A 169 -12.27 9.28 -4.03
CA GLY A 169 -11.57 10.18 -4.94
C GLY A 169 -12.39 11.41 -5.29
N CYS A 170 -13.66 11.25 -5.64
CA CYS A 170 -14.57 12.35 -5.93
C CYS A 170 -14.82 13.23 -4.70
N GLN A 171 -15.10 12.63 -3.55
CA GLN A 171 -15.33 13.36 -2.31
C GLN A 171 -14.13 14.24 -1.94
N ARG A 172 -12.93 13.65 -1.90
CA ARG A 172 -11.70 14.40 -1.54
C ARG A 172 -11.36 15.50 -2.55
N PHE A 173 -11.62 15.25 -3.84
CA PHE A 173 -11.43 16.26 -4.86
C PHE A 173 -12.38 17.45 -4.68
N LEU A 174 -13.67 17.19 -4.45
CA LEU A 174 -14.66 18.24 -4.21
C LEU A 174 -14.33 19.07 -2.96
N GLU A 175 -13.93 18.39 -1.88
CA GLU A 175 -13.49 19.05 -0.63
C GLU A 175 -12.30 19.98 -0.88
N GLN A 176 -11.26 19.49 -1.59
CA GLN A 176 -10.08 20.30 -1.91
C GLN A 176 -10.40 21.47 -2.84
N ALA A 177 -11.37 21.30 -3.73
CA ALA A 177 -11.83 22.35 -4.64
C ALA A 177 -12.84 23.33 -4.01
N GLY A 178 -13.32 23.08 -2.79
CA GLY A 178 -14.35 23.88 -2.14
C GLY A 178 -15.73 23.78 -2.79
N ILE A 179 -16.02 22.66 -3.48
CA ILE A 179 -17.27 22.43 -4.21
C ILE A 179 -18.24 21.65 -3.30
N GLY A 180 -19.29 22.31 -2.84
CA GLY A 180 -20.32 21.71 -2.00
C GLY A 180 -21.66 21.45 -2.71
N LYS A 181 -21.85 21.91 -3.95
CA LYS A 181 -23.09 21.73 -4.73
C LYS A 181 -22.76 21.42 -6.18
N MET A 182 -23.64 20.65 -6.83
CA MET A 182 -23.43 20.22 -8.21
C MET A 182 -24.73 20.20 -9.01
N THR A 183 -24.63 20.44 -10.31
CA THR A 183 -25.71 20.20 -11.29
C THR A 183 -25.28 19.10 -12.22
N ILE A 184 -26.15 18.12 -12.45
CA ILE A 184 -25.89 16.96 -13.31
C ILE A 184 -26.97 16.87 -14.37
N GLY A 185 -26.58 16.82 -15.64
CA GLY A 185 -27.47 16.55 -16.77
C GLY A 185 -27.90 15.08 -16.76
N LEU A 186 -29.18 14.80 -16.60
CA LEU A 186 -29.73 13.44 -16.57
C LEU A 186 -30.31 13.09 -17.95
N SER A 187 -29.50 12.43 -18.78
CA SER A 187 -29.88 12.08 -20.17
C SER A 187 -30.89 10.92 -20.28
N GLY A 188 -31.25 10.28 -19.16
CA GLY A 188 -32.06 9.06 -19.14
C GLY A 188 -31.24 7.76 -19.35
N GLY A 189 -29.94 7.88 -19.63
CA GLY A 189 -29.01 6.73 -19.73
C GLY A 189 -28.45 6.30 -18.39
N ILE A 190 -27.94 5.05 -18.34
CA ILE A 190 -27.40 4.45 -17.12
C ILE A 190 -26.19 5.21 -16.58
N ASP A 191 -25.33 5.74 -17.44
CA ASP A 191 -24.10 6.45 -17.04
C ASP A 191 -24.44 7.71 -16.23
N SER A 192 -25.38 8.52 -16.71
CA SER A 192 -25.83 9.72 -16.00
C SER A 192 -26.56 9.39 -14.69
N ALA A 193 -27.31 8.28 -14.67
CA ALA A 193 -28.01 7.80 -13.48
C ALA A 193 -27.01 7.34 -12.39
N VAL A 194 -26.00 6.56 -12.76
CA VAL A 194 -24.93 6.10 -11.83
C VAL A 194 -24.12 7.30 -11.33
N THR A 195 -23.79 8.25 -12.20
CA THR A 195 -23.10 9.48 -11.82
C THR A 195 -23.93 10.29 -10.80
N ALA A 196 -25.23 10.46 -11.07
CA ALA A 196 -26.12 11.16 -10.16
C ALA A 196 -26.22 10.45 -8.80
N ALA A 197 -26.36 9.13 -8.79
CA ALA A 197 -26.41 8.34 -7.55
C ALA A 197 -25.13 8.48 -6.72
N LEU A 198 -23.96 8.41 -7.37
CA LEU A 198 -22.66 8.57 -6.72
C LEU A 198 -22.53 9.96 -6.05
N PHE A 199 -22.87 11.03 -6.77
CA PHE A 199 -22.72 12.38 -6.23
C PHE A 199 -23.81 12.74 -5.20
N VAL A 200 -24.99 12.15 -5.29
CA VAL A 200 -26.01 12.23 -4.21
C VAL A 200 -25.51 11.53 -2.93
N ASP A 201 -24.84 10.39 -3.07
CA ASP A 201 -24.23 9.71 -1.91
C ASP A 201 -23.09 10.53 -1.28
N ILE A 202 -22.32 11.25 -2.10
CA ILE A 202 -21.18 12.07 -1.62
C ILE A 202 -21.64 13.38 -0.99
N LEU A 203 -22.54 14.13 -1.65
CA LEU A 203 -22.91 15.50 -1.30
C LEU A 203 -24.24 15.58 -0.52
N GLY A 204 -25.05 14.55 -0.56
CA GLY A 204 -26.44 14.57 -0.09
C GLY A 204 -27.42 15.10 -1.15
N PRO A 205 -28.71 14.69 -1.08
CA PRO A 205 -29.70 15.00 -2.11
C PRO A 205 -30.00 16.50 -2.27
N ASP A 206 -29.87 17.28 -1.21
CA ASP A 206 -30.15 18.72 -1.22
C ASP A 206 -29.05 19.54 -1.95
N ASN A 207 -27.94 18.93 -2.26
CA ASN A 207 -26.78 19.57 -2.88
C ASN A 207 -26.54 19.13 -4.34
N VAL A 208 -27.40 18.27 -4.88
CA VAL A 208 -27.30 17.80 -6.26
C VAL A 208 -28.59 18.14 -7.01
N LEU A 209 -28.47 19.01 -8.00
CA LEU A 209 -29.58 19.35 -8.91
C LEU A 209 -29.49 18.49 -10.17
N LEU A 210 -30.56 17.75 -10.45
CA LEU A 210 -30.69 16.98 -11.70
C LEU A 210 -31.46 17.78 -12.73
N VAL A 211 -30.96 17.87 -13.97
CA VAL A 211 -31.53 18.65 -15.06
C VAL A 211 -31.72 17.77 -16.31
#